data_b38cf4f74d04319cca28dd31f704948f
#
_entry.id   b38cf4f74d04319cca28dd31f704948f
#
_cell.length_a   1.000
_cell.length_b   1.000
_cell.length_c   1.000
_cell.angle_alpha   90.00
_cell.angle_beta   90.00
_cell.angle_gamma   90.00
#
_symmetry.space_group_name_H-M   'P 1'
#
loop_
_entity.id
_entity.type
_entity.pdbx_description
1 polymer ?
#
loop_
_entity_poly.entity_id
_entity_poly.type
_entity_poly.pdbx_seq_one_letter_code
_entity_poly.pdbx_strand_id
1 'polypeptide(L)'
;LHRAQRYQEMLYSMTGYRIELIVDAGTAELIYHFDADKISPEFLPDSWDRTEFSDTVAKASGMRVWHAFMGWLVGRDIELSGLKIAAPEFSYAYSDSVNSVMGVPPQYDCDYTAICFPAECLRYRTVHTSESLEAFLRNAVYALISQDSRPASTGAAIRSLLAKSGAGALPSFEDMAENLHMSPSSLRRRLNSEGTSYQELKDH
;
A
#
# COMPACT_ATOMS: atom_id res chain seq x y z
N LEU A 1 -12.98 -6.32 0.85
CA LEU A 1 -12.80 -6.07 -0.60
C LEU A 1 -14.14 -6.04 -1.35
N HIS A 2 -15.06 -7.00 -1.20
CA HIS A 2 -16.37 -7.00 -1.90
C HIS A 2 -17.19 -5.72 -1.71
N ARG A 3 -17.16 -5.08 -0.51
CA ARG A 3 -17.84 -3.80 -0.29
C ARG A 3 -17.16 -2.67 -1.06
N ALA A 4 -15.84 -2.66 -1.10
CA ALA A 4 -15.08 -1.68 -1.86
C ALA A 4 -15.34 -1.81 -3.36
N GLN A 5 -15.38 -3.03 -3.88
CA GLN A 5 -15.74 -3.32 -5.27
C GLN A 5 -17.10 -2.71 -5.63
N ARG A 6 -18.16 -3.00 -4.86
CA ARG A 6 -19.50 -2.45 -5.11
C ARG A 6 -19.55 -0.93 -5.06
N TYR A 7 -18.82 -0.32 -4.13
CA TYR A 7 -18.77 1.12 -4.00
C TYR A 7 -18.08 1.78 -5.19
N GLN A 8 -16.99 1.19 -5.65
CA GLN A 8 -16.27 1.71 -6.81
C GLN A 8 -17.03 1.54 -8.13
N GLU A 9 -17.81 0.49 -8.27
CA GLU A 9 -18.70 0.33 -9.42
C GLU A 9 -19.66 1.51 -9.59
N MET A 10 -20.18 2.03 -8.48
CA MET A 10 -21.05 3.21 -8.49
C MET A 10 -20.31 4.49 -8.88
N LEU A 11 -19.02 4.59 -8.60
CA LEU A 11 -18.20 5.77 -8.88
C LEU A 11 -17.44 5.68 -10.20
N TYR A 12 -17.44 4.54 -10.86
CA TYR A 12 -16.60 4.27 -12.03
C TYR A 12 -16.78 5.28 -13.17
N SER A 13 -18.01 5.71 -13.42
CA SER A 13 -18.30 6.72 -14.45
C SER A 13 -17.69 8.10 -14.16
N MET A 14 -17.25 8.33 -12.93
CA MET A 14 -16.71 9.61 -12.46
C MET A 14 -15.21 9.55 -12.21
N THR A 15 -14.74 8.43 -11.67
CA THR A 15 -13.35 8.26 -11.25
C THR A 15 -12.48 7.54 -12.29
N GLY A 16 -13.10 6.89 -13.28
CA GLY A 16 -12.38 6.13 -14.31
C GLY A 16 -11.72 4.85 -13.82
N TYR A 17 -11.91 4.44 -12.56
CA TYR A 17 -11.33 3.20 -12.05
C TYR A 17 -12.32 2.38 -11.22
N ARG A 18 -12.15 1.08 -11.27
CA ARG A 18 -12.86 0.10 -10.45
C ARG A 18 -11.97 -1.10 -10.15
N ILE A 19 -12.30 -1.82 -9.10
CA ILE A 19 -11.63 -3.08 -8.75
C ILE A 19 -12.57 -4.27 -8.91
N GLU A 20 -11.98 -5.42 -9.19
CA GLU A 20 -12.65 -6.71 -9.21
C GLU A 20 -11.80 -7.73 -8.46
N LEU A 21 -12.43 -8.56 -7.62
CA LEU A 21 -11.75 -9.61 -6.88
C LEU A 21 -12.14 -10.96 -7.44
N ILE A 22 -11.15 -11.71 -7.93
CA ILE A 22 -11.30 -13.10 -8.37
C ILE A 22 -10.53 -13.99 -7.40
N VAL A 23 -11.11 -15.14 -7.05
CA VAL A 23 -10.47 -16.12 -6.17
C VAL A 23 -10.56 -17.48 -6.85
N ASP A 24 -9.41 -18.09 -7.11
CA ASP A 24 -9.30 -19.41 -7.70
C ASP A 24 -8.14 -20.20 -7.08
N ALA A 25 -8.39 -21.49 -6.82
CA ALA A 25 -7.38 -22.48 -6.41
C ALA A 25 -6.37 -22.04 -5.33
N GLY A 26 -6.80 -21.20 -4.37
CA GLY A 26 -5.95 -20.71 -3.28
C GLY A 26 -5.22 -19.40 -3.57
N THR A 27 -5.38 -18.84 -4.76
CA THR A 27 -4.88 -17.52 -5.15
C THR A 27 -6.04 -16.53 -5.25
N ALA A 28 -5.82 -15.31 -4.83
CA ALA A 28 -6.70 -14.18 -5.05
C ALA A 28 -6.03 -13.17 -5.99
N GLU A 29 -6.79 -12.66 -6.95
CA GLU A 29 -6.38 -11.59 -7.83
C GLU A 29 -7.28 -10.37 -7.58
N LEU A 30 -6.67 -9.22 -7.28
CA LEU A 30 -7.35 -7.95 -7.27
C LEU A 30 -7.06 -7.25 -8.59
N ILE A 31 -8.02 -7.29 -9.50
CA ILE A 31 -7.94 -6.68 -10.82
C ILE A 31 -8.27 -5.20 -10.69
N TYR A 32 -7.50 -4.36 -11.36
CA TYR A 32 -7.67 -2.92 -11.42
C TYR A 32 -7.98 -2.48 -12.84
N HIS A 33 -9.22 -2.07 -13.04
CA HIS A 33 -9.65 -1.47 -14.30
C HIS A 33 -9.43 0.04 -14.21
N PHE A 34 -8.68 0.58 -15.15
CA PHE A 34 -8.42 2.00 -15.27
C PHE A 34 -8.75 2.47 -16.69
N ASP A 35 -9.54 3.52 -16.79
CA ASP A 35 -9.97 4.14 -18.03
C ASP A 35 -9.84 5.68 -17.89
N ALA A 36 -8.75 6.21 -18.44
CA ALA A 36 -8.45 7.63 -18.34
C ALA A 36 -9.51 8.52 -19.02
N ASP A 37 -10.23 7.98 -20.02
CA ASP A 37 -11.26 8.75 -20.75
C ASP A 37 -12.54 8.96 -19.93
N LYS A 38 -12.71 8.19 -18.85
CA LYS A 38 -13.83 8.34 -17.91
C LYS A 38 -13.55 9.26 -16.75
N ILE A 39 -12.29 9.64 -16.53
CA ILE A 39 -11.96 10.57 -15.45
C ILE A 39 -12.54 11.94 -15.78
N SER A 40 -13.34 12.47 -14.86
CA SER A 40 -13.82 13.84 -14.99
C SER A 40 -12.63 14.81 -15.09
N PRO A 41 -12.61 15.76 -16.06
CA PRO A 41 -11.50 16.70 -16.21
C PRO A 41 -11.12 17.46 -14.93
N GLU A 42 -12.06 17.64 -14.01
CA GLU A 42 -11.86 18.29 -12.71
C GLU A 42 -10.90 17.53 -11.79
N PHE A 43 -10.70 16.21 -12.02
CA PHE A 43 -9.81 15.36 -11.26
C PHE A 43 -8.46 15.11 -11.94
N LEU A 44 -8.28 15.64 -13.17
CA LEU A 44 -7.02 15.53 -13.88
C LEU A 44 -6.19 16.78 -13.60
N PRO A 45 -4.92 16.64 -13.22
CA PRO A 45 -4.01 17.79 -13.16
C PRO A 45 -3.88 18.44 -14.55
N ASP A 46 -3.75 19.76 -14.61
CA ASP A 46 -3.51 20.50 -15.87
C ASP A 46 -2.25 20.02 -16.61
N SER A 47 -1.29 19.46 -15.85
CA SER A 47 -0.05 18.90 -16.37
C SER A 47 -0.16 17.42 -16.79
N TRP A 48 -1.37 16.84 -16.78
CA TRP A 48 -1.55 15.44 -17.17
C TRP A 48 -1.30 15.28 -18.67
N ASP A 49 -0.11 14.84 -19.00
CA ASP A 49 0.25 14.47 -20.37
C ASP A 49 -0.20 13.01 -20.60
N ARG A 50 -1.13 12.81 -21.54
CA ARG A 50 -1.59 11.48 -21.98
C ARG A 50 -0.54 10.81 -22.88
N THR A 51 0.68 10.69 -22.38
CA THR A 51 1.73 9.92 -23.05
C THR A 51 1.43 8.42 -22.96
N GLU A 52 2.04 7.64 -23.84
CA GLU A 52 2.00 6.18 -23.84
C GLU A 52 2.31 5.56 -22.46
N PHE A 53 3.15 6.23 -21.68
CA PHE A 53 3.59 5.76 -20.36
C PHE A 53 2.71 6.23 -19.19
N SER A 54 1.84 7.21 -19.40
CA SER A 54 0.95 7.70 -18.34
C SER A 54 -0.01 6.59 -17.86
N ASP A 55 -0.43 5.72 -18.76
CA ASP A 55 -1.27 4.56 -18.47
C ASP A 55 -0.52 3.53 -17.58
N THR A 56 0.72 3.23 -17.90
CA THR A 56 1.58 2.33 -17.10
C THR A 56 1.76 2.85 -15.68
N VAL A 57 2.08 4.14 -15.54
CA VAL A 57 2.29 4.79 -14.24
C VAL A 57 0.99 4.81 -13.43
N ALA A 58 -0.14 5.15 -14.07
CA ALA A 58 -1.44 5.18 -13.39
C ALA A 58 -1.85 3.80 -12.86
N LYS A 59 -1.69 2.76 -13.69
CA LYS A 59 -2.03 1.38 -13.31
C LYS A 59 -1.13 0.85 -12.20
N ALA A 60 0.18 1.04 -12.30
CA ALA A 60 1.12 0.63 -11.27
C ALA A 60 0.87 1.37 -9.94
N SER A 61 0.64 2.68 -9.99
CA SER A 61 0.31 3.51 -8.81
C SER A 61 -1.02 3.08 -8.17
N GLY A 62 -2.03 2.80 -8.99
CA GLY A 62 -3.32 2.31 -8.50
C GLY A 62 -3.18 0.98 -7.75
N MET A 63 -2.42 0.03 -8.29
CA MET A 63 -2.15 -1.24 -7.63
C MET A 63 -1.40 -1.07 -6.33
N ARG A 64 -0.42 -0.17 -6.29
CA ARG A 64 0.31 0.17 -5.08
C ARG A 64 -0.61 0.72 -3.98
N VAL A 65 -1.48 1.66 -4.33
CA VAL A 65 -2.46 2.23 -3.39
C VAL A 65 -3.35 1.14 -2.79
N TRP A 66 -3.86 0.25 -3.62
CA TRP A 66 -4.69 -0.87 -3.17
C TRP A 66 -3.92 -1.86 -2.30
N HIS A 67 -2.70 -2.20 -2.67
CA HIS A 67 -1.84 -3.07 -1.87
C HIS A 67 -1.55 -2.46 -0.49
N ALA A 68 -1.17 -1.18 -0.45
CA ALA A 68 -0.94 -0.45 0.78
C ALA A 68 -2.20 -0.38 1.66
N PHE A 69 -3.36 -0.11 1.06
CA PHE A 69 -4.64 -0.07 1.76
C PHE A 69 -5.03 -1.43 2.35
N MET A 70 -4.82 -2.51 1.61
CA MET A 70 -5.08 -3.86 2.10
C MET A 70 -4.20 -4.19 3.31
N GLY A 71 -2.91 -3.89 3.24
CA GLY A 71 -1.98 -4.07 4.36
C GLY A 71 -2.35 -3.24 5.58
N TRP A 72 -2.75 -1.97 5.37
CA TRP A 72 -3.26 -1.12 6.43
C TRP A 72 -4.50 -1.74 7.09
N LEU A 73 -5.49 -2.17 6.31
CA LEU A 73 -6.74 -2.76 6.84
C LEU A 73 -6.50 -3.93 7.80
N VAL A 74 -5.51 -4.76 7.54
CA VAL A 74 -5.23 -5.97 8.33
C VAL A 74 -4.04 -5.81 9.28
N GLY A 75 -3.38 -4.63 9.28
CA GLY A 75 -2.26 -4.32 10.16
C GLY A 75 -1.01 -5.17 9.91
N ARG A 76 -0.84 -5.71 8.71
CA ARG A 76 0.31 -6.52 8.30
C ARG A 76 0.56 -6.43 6.81
N ASP A 77 1.78 -6.75 6.41
CA ASP A 77 2.10 -6.86 5.00
C ASP A 77 1.41 -8.05 4.36
N ILE A 78 0.96 -7.85 3.12
CA ILE A 78 0.41 -8.90 2.27
C ILE A 78 1.49 -9.19 1.22
N GLU A 79 2.10 -10.36 1.31
CA GLU A 79 3.07 -10.80 0.32
C GLU A 79 2.35 -11.05 -1.00
N LEU A 80 2.85 -10.41 -2.06
CA LEU A 80 2.34 -10.64 -3.39
C LEU A 80 3.02 -11.84 -4.03
N SER A 81 2.26 -12.63 -4.77
CA SER A 81 2.76 -13.70 -5.63
C SER A 81 2.91 -13.28 -7.09
N GLY A 82 2.38 -12.11 -7.48
CA GLY A 82 2.49 -11.56 -8.82
C GLY A 82 1.96 -10.14 -8.93
N LEU A 83 2.46 -9.41 -9.91
CA LEU A 83 2.00 -8.09 -10.33
C LEU A 83 1.92 -8.06 -11.86
N LYS A 84 0.71 -7.93 -12.39
CA LYS A 84 0.40 -7.83 -13.80
C LYS A 84 0.03 -6.41 -14.17
N ILE A 85 0.55 -5.89 -15.26
CA ILE A 85 0.27 -4.53 -15.74
C ILE A 85 -0.12 -4.61 -17.23
N ALA A 86 -1.34 -4.21 -17.55
CA ALA A 86 -1.88 -4.16 -18.91
C ALA A 86 -1.42 -2.88 -19.61
N ALA A 87 -0.12 -2.68 -19.72
CA ALA A 87 0.52 -1.56 -20.38
C ALA A 87 1.99 -1.91 -20.64
N PRO A 88 2.69 -1.22 -21.58
CA PRO A 88 4.09 -1.49 -21.86
C PRO A 88 5.01 -1.08 -20.70
N GLU A 89 6.21 -1.65 -20.69
CA GLU A 89 7.25 -1.25 -19.74
C GLU A 89 7.71 0.19 -20.01
N PHE A 90 7.63 1.04 -18.98
CA PHE A 90 8.08 2.43 -19.11
C PHE A 90 9.61 2.54 -19.21
N SER A 91 10.33 1.91 -18.29
CA SER A 91 11.80 1.79 -18.30
C SER A 91 12.25 0.77 -17.26
N TYR A 92 13.44 0.22 -17.45
CA TYR A 92 14.02 -0.71 -16.46
C TYR A 92 14.14 -0.08 -15.06
N ALA A 93 14.56 1.18 -14.96
CA ALA A 93 14.69 1.88 -13.67
C ALA A 93 13.34 2.05 -12.97
N TYR A 94 12.28 2.30 -13.74
CA TYR A 94 10.90 2.35 -13.19
C TYR A 94 10.45 0.97 -12.72
N SER A 95 10.69 -0.06 -13.50
CA SER A 95 10.35 -1.45 -13.17
C SER A 95 11.07 -1.93 -11.92
N ASP A 96 12.34 -1.57 -11.75
CA ASP A 96 13.12 -1.87 -10.55
C ASP A 96 12.57 -1.15 -9.32
N SER A 97 12.15 0.12 -9.47
CA SER A 97 11.48 0.87 -8.41
C SER A 97 10.14 0.23 -8.02
N VAL A 98 9.33 -0.18 -8.99
CA VAL A 98 8.05 -0.87 -8.74
C VAL A 98 8.30 -2.20 -8.01
N ASN A 99 9.28 -2.98 -8.47
CA ASN A 99 9.68 -4.23 -7.82
C ASN A 99 10.11 -4.01 -6.37
N SER A 100 10.96 -3.02 -6.13
CA SER A 100 11.44 -2.67 -4.78
C SER A 100 10.31 -2.33 -3.82
N VAL A 101 9.27 -1.64 -4.30
CA VAL A 101 8.13 -1.22 -3.49
C VAL A 101 7.09 -2.32 -3.32
N MET A 102 6.82 -3.09 -4.37
CA MET A 102 5.77 -4.12 -4.36
C MET A 102 6.28 -5.48 -3.86
N GLY A 103 7.60 -5.67 -3.80
CA GLY A 103 8.24 -6.93 -3.37
C GLY A 103 8.15 -8.06 -4.41
N VAL A 104 7.71 -7.75 -5.63
CA VAL A 104 7.56 -8.71 -6.73
C VAL A 104 7.76 -8.00 -8.07
N PRO A 105 8.50 -8.60 -9.04
CA PRO A 105 8.73 -7.97 -10.33
C PRO A 105 7.43 -7.81 -11.12
N PRO A 106 7.18 -6.63 -11.71
CA PRO A 106 6.02 -6.42 -12.56
C PRO A 106 6.15 -7.20 -13.88
N GLN A 107 5.02 -7.73 -14.34
CA GLN A 107 4.85 -8.29 -15.68
C GLN A 107 4.05 -7.30 -16.52
N TYR A 108 4.63 -6.82 -17.60
CA TYR A 108 4.01 -5.87 -18.52
C TYR A 108 3.31 -6.55 -19.69
N ASP A 109 2.59 -5.77 -20.50
CA ASP A 109 1.85 -6.24 -21.68
C ASP A 109 0.86 -7.38 -21.37
N CYS A 110 0.33 -7.40 -20.15
CA CYS A 110 -0.69 -8.36 -19.75
C CYS A 110 -2.07 -7.94 -20.26
N ASP A 111 -3.00 -8.91 -20.34
CA ASP A 111 -4.39 -8.65 -20.76
C ASP A 111 -5.15 -7.75 -19.77
N TYR A 112 -4.75 -7.76 -18.50
CA TYR A 112 -5.35 -6.94 -17.42
C TYR A 112 -4.31 -6.60 -16.35
N THR A 113 -4.61 -5.55 -15.58
CA THR A 113 -3.78 -5.13 -14.44
C THR A 113 -4.30 -5.76 -13.17
N ALA A 114 -3.44 -6.44 -12.40
CA ALA A 114 -3.80 -7.09 -11.15
C ALA A 114 -2.62 -7.27 -10.20
N ILE A 115 -2.91 -7.35 -8.91
CA ILE A 115 -2.04 -7.94 -7.90
C ILE A 115 -2.56 -9.32 -7.54
N CYS A 116 -1.63 -10.29 -7.44
CA CYS A 116 -1.91 -11.67 -7.06
C CYS A 116 -1.37 -11.91 -5.65
N PHE A 117 -2.12 -12.60 -4.80
CA PHE A 117 -1.74 -12.90 -3.42
C PHE A 117 -2.44 -14.17 -2.91
N PRO A 118 -1.96 -14.81 -1.85
CA PRO A 118 -2.62 -15.99 -1.28
C PRO A 118 -4.05 -15.69 -0.83
N ALA A 119 -5.02 -16.50 -1.24
CA ALA A 119 -6.44 -16.29 -0.90
C ALA A 119 -6.71 -16.35 0.61
N GLU A 120 -5.83 -16.98 1.40
CA GLU A 120 -5.91 -16.99 2.87
C GLU A 120 -5.86 -15.58 3.47
N CYS A 121 -5.19 -14.62 2.80
CA CYS A 121 -5.13 -13.22 3.25
C CYS A 121 -6.53 -12.58 3.34
N LEU A 122 -7.51 -13.08 2.58
CA LEU A 122 -8.90 -12.61 2.63
C LEU A 122 -9.61 -12.96 3.95
N ARG A 123 -9.05 -13.88 4.73
CA ARG A 123 -9.57 -14.29 6.05
C ARG A 123 -9.00 -13.44 7.20
N TYR A 124 -8.02 -12.58 6.92
CA TYR A 124 -7.45 -11.71 7.95
C TYR A 124 -8.51 -10.74 8.46
N ARG A 125 -8.52 -10.55 9.77
CA ARG A 125 -9.43 -9.60 10.41
C ARG A 125 -8.91 -8.18 10.23
N THR A 126 -9.82 -7.25 10.00
CA THR A 126 -9.49 -5.83 10.08
C THR A 126 -9.14 -5.47 11.52
N VAL A 127 -8.09 -4.65 11.69
CA VAL A 127 -7.57 -4.23 13.01
C VAL A 127 -7.98 -2.81 13.38
N HIS A 128 -8.73 -2.14 12.51
CA HIS A 128 -9.08 -0.73 12.66
C HIS A 128 -10.46 -0.54 13.31
N THR A 129 -10.55 0.52 14.13
CA THR A 129 -11.78 1.04 14.73
C THR A 129 -12.32 2.20 13.89
N SER A 130 -13.51 2.71 14.26
CA SER A 130 -14.07 3.92 13.62
C SER A 130 -13.15 5.13 13.78
N GLU A 131 -12.52 5.29 14.96
CA GLU A 131 -11.60 6.40 15.24
C GLU A 131 -10.33 6.34 14.38
N SER A 132 -9.73 5.15 14.25
CA SER A 132 -8.55 4.98 13.39
C SER A 132 -8.88 5.15 11.91
N LEU A 133 -10.09 4.79 11.47
CA LEU A 133 -10.57 5.05 10.12
C LEU A 133 -10.74 6.55 9.87
N GLU A 134 -11.32 7.31 10.80
CA GLU A 134 -11.44 8.76 10.68
C GLU A 134 -10.07 9.44 10.62
N ALA A 135 -9.12 9.01 11.45
CA ALA A 135 -7.74 9.51 11.43
C ALA A 135 -7.06 9.22 10.08
N PHE A 136 -7.26 8.03 9.55
CA PHE A 136 -6.77 7.66 8.22
C PHE A 136 -7.39 8.54 7.14
N LEU A 137 -8.71 8.73 7.12
CA LEU A 137 -9.41 9.50 6.09
C LEU A 137 -8.97 10.97 6.04
N ARG A 138 -8.58 11.57 7.19
CA ARG A 138 -8.04 12.93 7.24
C ARG A 138 -6.70 13.08 6.50
N ASN A 139 -5.93 12.00 6.39
CA ASN A 139 -4.60 11.97 5.80
C ASN A 139 -4.43 10.86 4.75
N ALA A 140 -5.53 10.29 4.23
CA ALA A 140 -5.53 9.07 3.44
C ALA A 140 -4.59 9.13 2.22
N VAL A 141 -4.63 10.23 1.47
CA VAL A 141 -3.79 10.40 0.28
C VAL A 141 -2.31 10.43 0.67
N TYR A 142 -1.96 11.21 1.69
CA TYR A 142 -0.60 11.29 2.19
C TYR A 142 -0.15 9.96 2.80
N ALA A 143 -1.00 9.31 3.59
CA ALA A 143 -0.68 8.03 4.23
C ALA A 143 -0.47 6.89 3.21
N LEU A 144 -1.21 6.88 2.11
CA LEU A 144 -1.08 5.87 1.05
C LEU A 144 0.09 6.15 0.10
N ILE A 145 0.39 7.43 -0.17
CA ILE A 145 1.48 7.82 -1.06
C ILE A 145 2.82 7.84 -0.31
N SER A 146 2.87 8.35 0.91
CA SER A 146 4.09 8.43 1.72
C SER A 146 4.49 7.11 2.37
N GLN A 147 3.74 6.04 2.19
CA GLN A 147 4.22 4.66 2.39
C GLN A 147 5.33 4.27 1.38
N ASP A 148 5.97 5.26 0.75
CA ASP A 148 7.24 5.11 0.03
C ASP A 148 8.38 4.57 0.91
N SER A 149 8.15 4.53 2.18
CA SER A 149 8.99 3.88 3.14
C SER A 149 8.09 3.07 4.07
N ARG A 150 7.49 1.98 3.58
CA ARG A 150 7.28 0.88 4.50
C ARG A 150 8.68 0.56 5.02
N PRO A 151 8.96 0.80 6.29
CA PRO A 151 10.22 0.35 6.82
C PRO A 151 10.26 -1.13 6.54
N ALA A 152 11.29 -1.61 5.85
CA ALA A 152 11.51 -3.01 5.54
C ALA A 152 11.48 -3.90 6.80
N SER A 153 11.35 -3.27 7.97
CA SER A 153 11.26 -3.88 9.28
C SER A 153 10.62 -2.92 10.29
N THR A 154 10.13 -3.45 11.40
CA THR A 154 9.64 -2.68 12.55
C THR A 154 10.72 -1.72 13.07
N GLY A 155 11.98 -2.17 13.08
CA GLY A 155 13.13 -1.34 13.43
C GLY A 155 13.32 -0.12 12.50
N ALA A 156 13.08 -0.29 11.20
CA ALA A 156 13.15 0.82 10.26
C ALA A 156 11.96 1.80 10.45
N ALA A 157 10.75 1.32 10.83
CA ALA A 157 9.61 2.15 11.21
C ALA A 157 9.96 3.06 12.39
N ILE A 158 10.53 2.45 13.40
CA ILE A 158 10.95 3.14 14.62
C ILE A 158 11.99 4.19 14.30
N ARG A 159 13.05 3.88 13.53
CA ARG A 159 14.06 4.87 13.12
C ARG A 159 13.45 6.05 12.40
N SER A 160 12.51 5.81 11.48
CA SER A 160 11.81 6.88 10.77
C SER A 160 10.99 7.77 11.70
N LEU A 161 10.32 7.21 12.71
CA LEU A 161 9.56 7.96 13.71
C LEU A 161 10.49 8.75 14.65
N LEU A 162 11.59 8.14 15.09
CA LEU A 162 12.61 8.82 15.92
C LEU A 162 13.25 9.98 15.17
N ALA A 163 13.58 9.82 13.90
CA ALA A 163 14.13 10.90 13.05
C ALA A 163 13.15 12.07 12.87
N LYS A 164 11.85 11.84 12.90
CA LYS A 164 10.81 12.87 12.81
C LYS A 164 10.56 13.58 14.14
N SER A 165 10.93 12.99 15.26
CA SER A 165 10.67 13.54 16.60
C SER A 165 11.55 14.76 16.95
N GLY A 166 12.55 15.10 16.13
CA GLY A 166 13.38 16.30 16.30
C GLY A 166 14.19 16.31 17.59
N ALA A 167 14.68 17.49 18.01
CA ALA A 167 15.51 17.69 19.22
C ALA A 167 14.72 17.66 20.54
N GLY A 168 13.48 17.16 20.54
CA GLY A 168 12.66 16.98 21.74
C GLY A 168 12.97 15.67 22.47
N ALA A 169 12.24 15.41 23.56
CA ALA A 169 12.34 14.13 24.26
C ALA A 169 11.92 12.98 23.34
N LEU A 170 12.79 12.00 23.19
CA LEU A 170 12.50 10.81 22.39
C LEU A 170 11.31 10.05 23.01
N PRO A 171 10.37 9.54 22.19
CA PRO A 171 9.22 8.79 22.67
C PRO A 171 9.61 7.64 23.60
N SER A 172 8.73 7.27 24.52
CA SER A 172 8.89 6.05 25.30
C SER A 172 8.64 4.81 24.43
N PHE A 173 8.96 3.62 24.95
CA PHE A 173 8.65 2.37 24.25
C PHE A 173 7.14 2.16 24.12
N GLU A 174 6.39 2.56 25.12
CA GLU A 174 4.94 2.52 25.19
C GLU A 174 4.31 3.47 24.15
N ASP A 175 4.79 4.71 24.08
CA ASP A 175 4.35 5.70 23.08
C ASP A 175 4.68 5.20 21.66
N MET A 176 5.83 4.57 21.48
CA MET A 176 6.22 4.00 20.20
C MET A 176 5.32 2.82 19.80
N ALA A 177 4.94 1.98 20.74
CA ALA A 177 3.99 0.89 20.49
C ALA A 177 2.61 1.45 20.10
N GLU A 178 2.15 2.49 20.78
CA GLU A 178 0.90 3.18 20.44
C GLU A 178 0.95 3.82 19.05
N ASN A 179 2.03 4.52 18.71
CA ASN A 179 2.23 5.10 17.38
C ASN A 179 2.25 4.05 16.26
N LEU A 180 2.72 2.85 16.56
CA LEU A 180 2.71 1.72 15.62
C LEU A 180 1.43 0.87 15.72
N HIS A 181 0.45 1.30 16.51
CA HIS A 181 -0.80 0.58 16.77
C HIS A 181 -0.59 -0.88 17.20
N MET A 182 0.41 -1.10 18.06
CA MET A 182 0.80 -2.39 18.57
C MET A 182 0.75 -2.41 20.11
N SER A 183 0.52 -3.59 20.70
CA SER A 183 0.80 -3.75 22.12
C SER A 183 2.31 -3.75 22.37
N PRO A 184 2.79 -3.26 23.54
CA PRO A 184 4.23 -3.30 23.89
C PRO A 184 4.83 -4.71 23.79
N SER A 185 4.08 -5.73 24.17
CA SER A 185 4.52 -7.13 24.05
C SER A 185 4.67 -7.58 22.58
N SER A 186 3.76 -7.17 21.70
CA SER A 186 3.84 -7.47 20.28
C SER A 186 5.01 -6.75 19.60
N LEU A 187 5.22 -5.48 19.96
CA LEU A 187 6.35 -4.69 19.47
C LEU A 187 7.69 -5.33 19.88
N ARG A 188 7.82 -5.70 21.16
CA ARG A 188 9.04 -6.34 21.67
C ARG A 188 9.33 -7.64 20.95
N ARG A 189 8.31 -8.49 20.74
CA ARG A 189 8.47 -9.77 20.02
C ARG A 189 8.92 -9.57 18.58
N ARG A 190 8.39 -8.55 17.89
CA ARG A 190 8.79 -8.21 16.50
C ARG A 190 10.25 -7.75 16.45
N LEU A 191 10.64 -6.80 17.30
CA LEU A 191 12.03 -6.34 17.35
C LEU A 191 13.00 -7.48 17.64
N ASN A 192 12.66 -8.36 18.58
CA ASN A 192 13.47 -9.54 18.86
C ASN A 192 13.58 -10.48 17.66
N SER A 193 12.50 -10.67 16.88
CA SER A 193 12.53 -11.48 15.64
C SER A 193 13.36 -10.83 14.54
N GLU A 194 13.53 -9.52 14.57
CA GLU A 194 14.38 -8.74 13.67
C GLU A 194 15.84 -8.62 14.18
N GLY A 195 16.15 -9.23 15.32
CA GLY A 195 17.49 -9.22 15.91
C GLY A 195 17.91 -7.86 16.47
N THR A 196 16.96 -6.99 16.87
CA THR A 196 17.23 -5.66 17.41
C THR A 196 16.34 -5.34 18.63
N SER A 197 16.66 -4.26 19.31
CA SER A 197 15.88 -3.74 20.45
C SER A 197 15.58 -2.26 20.26
N TYR A 198 14.57 -1.74 20.99
CA TYR A 198 14.22 -0.34 20.96
C TYR A 198 15.36 0.56 21.44
N GLN A 199 16.13 0.10 22.42
CA GLN A 199 17.28 0.84 22.95
C GLN A 199 18.36 1.00 21.88
N GLU A 200 18.72 -0.08 21.18
CA GLU A 200 19.70 -0.03 20.09
C GLU A 200 19.27 0.93 18.97
N LEU A 201 17.96 1.00 18.70
CA LEU A 201 17.42 1.92 17.66
C LEU A 201 17.43 3.39 18.11
N LYS A 202 17.43 3.67 19.42
CA LYS A 202 17.53 5.03 19.97
C LYS A 202 18.98 5.54 20.02
N ASP A 203 19.94 4.62 20.16
CA ASP A 203 21.34 4.95 20.34
C ASP A 203 22.08 5.18 19.00
N HIS A 204 21.39 4.95 17.85
CA HIS A 204 21.87 5.17 16.50
C HIS A 204 21.23 6.40 15.85
#